data_b42b10bd2d31c0000cc22497b9261dbc
#
_entry.id   b42b10bd2d31c0000cc22497b9261dbc
#
_cell.length_a   1.000
_cell.length_b   1.000
_cell.length_c   1.000
_cell.angle_alpha   90.00
_cell.angle_beta   90.00
_cell.angle_gamma   90.00
#
_symmetry.space_group_name_H-M   'P 1'
#
loop_
_entity.id
_entity.type
_entity.pdbx_description
1 polymer ?
#
loop_
_entity_poly.entity_id
_entity_poly.type
_entity_poly.pdbx_seq_one_letter_code
_entity_poly.pdbx_strand_id
1 'polypeptide(L)'
;MLNKRENFLNTKRDAWVEINLMHIENNILEFKKITGDKKILAVVKADSYGCGSVMISPILLASGVDMLGVASIDEGIQLREAKFDCPILVLGAAPVWSFDYAAQNNIELSIFTQEHINACKLAFQKTKIKQKVHIKIDTGMNRIGVPCNKAVEFIRKVQKCDFIDLKGIFTHFACAED
;
A
#
# COMPACT_ATOMS: atom_id res chain seq x y z
N MET A 1 27.32 -22.54 13.00
CA MET A 1 27.19 -21.84 11.71
C MET A 1 26.84 -22.87 10.66
N LEU A 2 25.55 -23.04 10.36
CA LEU A 2 25.10 -23.94 9.28
C LEU A 2 25.54 -23.35 7.94
N ASN A 3 26.19 -24.20 7.17
CA ASN A 3 26.84 -23.85 5.92
C ASN A 3 25.78 -23.32 4.91
N LYS A 4 25.67 -21.99 4.74
CA LYS A 4 24.69 -21.34 3.85
C LYS A 4 24.72 -21.85 2.41
N ARG A 5 25.81 -22.45 1.97
CA ARG A 5 26.00 -23.01 0.63
C ARG A 5 25.25 -24.32 0.36
N GLU A 6 24.98 -25.13 1.38
CA GLU A 6 24.31 -26.43 1.19
C GLU A 6 22.82 -26.32 0.85
N ASN A 7 22.14 -25.24 1.31
CA ASN A 7 20.71 -25.03 0.99
C ASN A 7 20.47 -24.57 -0.45
N PHE A 8 21.47 -24.00 -1.15
CA PHE A 8 21.35 -23.56 -2.55
C PHE A 8 21.59 -24.68 -3.56
N LEU A 9 22.27 -25.76 -3.15
CA LEU A 9 22.58 -26.90 -4.03
C LEU A 9 21.33 -27.71 -4.45
N ASN A 10 20.18 -27.46 -3.84
CA ASN A 10 18.90 -28.09 -4.21
C ASN A 10 18.08 -27.26 -5.22
N THR A 11 18.52 -26.09 -5.63
CA THR A 11 17.85 -25.32 -6.68
C THR A 11 18.24 -25.86 -8.06
N LYS A 12 17.25 -26.13 -8.90
CA LYS A 12 17.44 -26.57 -10.29
C LYS A 12 17.85 -25.42 -11.23
N ARG A 13 18.28 -24.28 -10.69
CA ARG A 13 18.66 -23.08 -11.45
C ARG A 13 20.03 -22.59 -11.01
N ASP A 14 20.84 -22.17 -11.98
CA ASP A 14 22.18 -21.65 -11.77
C ASP A 14 22.22 -20.16 -11.40
N ALA A 15 21.05 -19.50 -11.40
CA ALA A 15 20.90 -18.09 -11.05
C ALA A 15 19.89 -17.89 -9.93
N TRP A 16 20.23 -17.04 -8.94
CA TRP A 16 19.35 -16.67 -7.83
C TRP A 16 19.57 -15.21 -7.45
N VAL A 17 18.62 -14.65 -6.70
CA VAL A 17 18.74 -13.34 -6.07
C VAL A 17 18.98 -13.54 -4.58
N GLU A 18 20.00 -12.88 -4.03
CA GLU A 18 20.31 -12.89 -2.60
C GLU A 18 19.89 -11.55 -1.98
N ILE A 19 18.96 -11.59 -1.01
CA ILE A 19 18.46 -10.41 -0.30
C ILE A 19 19.08 -10.35 1.09
N ASN A 20 19.79 -9.26 1.38
CA ASN A 20 20.32 -9.01 2.71
C ASN A 20 19.31 -8.21 3.57
N LEU A 21 18.62 -8.88 4.48
CA LEU A 21 17.60 -8.28 5.35
C LEU A 21 18.18 -7.20 6.27
N MET A 22 19.46 -7.31 6.69
CA MET A 22 20.12 -6.27 7.51
C MET A 22 20.26 -4.95 6.75
N HIS A 23 20.48 -4.98 5.44
CA HIS A 23 20.52 -3.76 4.64
C HIS A 23 19.14 -3.11 4.54
N ILE A 24 18.07 -3.91 4.44
CA ILE A 24 16.69 -3.40 4.44
C ILE A 24 16.37 -2.73 5.79
N GLU A 25 16.69 -3.41 6.91
CA GLU A 25 16.54 -2.86 8.26
C GLU A 25 17.28 -1.52 8.40
N ASN A 26 18.57 -1.51 8.03
CA ASN A 26 19.40 -0.30 8.12
C ASN A 26 18.81 0.86 7.30
N ASN A 27 18.31 0.59 6.09
CA ASN A 27 17.67 1.60 5.26
C ASN A 27 16.45 2.21 5.97
N ILE A 28 15.60 1.41 6.62
CA ILE A 28 14.44 1.92 7.36
C ILE A 28 14.90 2.77 8.56
N LEU A 29 15.92 2.34 9.29
CA LEU A 29 16.47 3.10 10.40
C LEU A 29 17.05 4.46 9.96
N GLU A 30 17.71 4.52 8.80
CA GLU A 30 18.18 5.79 8.24
C GLU A 30 17.01 6.70 7.83
N PHE A 31 15.95 6.16 7.18
CA PHE A 31 14.75 6.93 6.91
C PHE A 31 14.10 7.48 8.19
N LYS A 32 14.06 6.69 9.26
CA LYS A 32 13.51 7.15 10.55
C LYS A 32 14.28 8.31 11.16
N LYS A 33 15.60 8.35 11.01
CA LYS A 33 16.42 9.49 11.44
C LYS A 33 16.02 10.78 10.72
N ILE A 34 15.69 10.69 9.43
CA ILE A 34 15.29 11.82 8.60
C ILE A 34 13.85 12.24 8.90
N THR A 35 12.94 11.28 9.03
CA THR A 35 11.50 11.54 9.16
C THR A 35 11.06 11.83 10.60
N GLY A 36 11.90 11.50 11.60
CA GLY A 36 11.57 11.64 13.01
C GLY A 36 10.33 10.82 13.39
N ASP A 37 9.35 11.46 14.01
CA ASP A 37 8.10 10.84 14.47
C ASP A 37 7.06 10.59 13.36
N LYS A 38 7.40 10.85 12.09
CA LYS A 38 6.48 10.61 10.98
C LYS A 38 6.31 9.11 10.74
N LYS A 39 5.08 8.73 10.39
CA LYS A 39 4.77 7.37 9.98
C LYS A 39 5.38 7.06 8.61
N ILE A 40 5.85 5.84 8.47
CA ILE A 40 6.47 5.32 7.24
C ILE A 40 5.53 4.30 6.61
N LEU A 41 5.19 4.51 5.33
CA LEU A 41 4.58 3.51 4.47
C LEU A 41 5.65 2.92 3.57
N ALA A 42 5.92 1.61 3.71
CA ALA A 42 6.83 0.91 2.81
C ALA A 42 6.09 0.39 1.58
N VAL A 43 6.61 0.69 0.40
CA VAL A 43 6.02 0.25 -0.88
C VAL A 43 6.57 -1.13 -1.24
N VAL A 44 5.70 -2.15 -1.15
CA VAL A 44 6.02 -3.56 -1.39
C VAL A 44 5.30 -4.15 -2.62
N LYS A 45 4.79 -3.29 -3.50
CA LYS A 45 4.15 -3.69 -4.76
C LYS A 45 5.09 -4.46 -5.68
N ALA A 46 4.54 -5.19 -6.67
CA ALA A 46 5.28 -6.02 -7.61
C ALA A 46 6.24 -6.98 -6.89
N ASP A 47 5.72 -7.64 -5.85
CA ASP A 47 6.48 -8.55 -4.98
C ASP A 47 7.75 -7.89 -4.42
N SER A 48 7.62 -6.64 -3.94
CA SER A 48 8.72 -5.80 -3.47
C SER A 48 9.83 -5.63 -4.52
N TYR A 49 9.41 -5.42 -5.77
CA TYR A 49 10.32 -5.30 -6.92
C TYR A 49 11.23 -6.54 -7.08
N GLY A 50 10.70 -7.72 -6.79
CA GLY A 50 11.40 -9.00 -6.87
C GLY A 50 12.15 -9.42 -5.61
N CYS A 51 12.04 -8.65 -4.53
CA CYS A 51 12.65 -9.01 -3.23
C CYS A 51 11.78 -9.96 -2.40
N GLY A 52 10.54 -10.24 -2.81
CA GLY A 52 9.60 -11.07 -2.06
C GLY A 52 8.84 -10.28 -0.98
N SER A 53 7.63 -9.78 -1.30
CA SER A 53 6.85 -8.91 -0.39
C SER A 53 6.55 -9.58 0.95
N VAL A 54 6.16 -10.86 0.94
CA VAL A 54 5.89 -11.63 2.15
C VAL A 54 7.17 -11.88 2.96
N MET A 55 8.32 -12.05 2.28
CA MET A 55 9.59 -12.33 2.95
C MET A 55 10.20 -11.12 3.64
N ILE A 56 10.08 -9.93 3.03
CA ILE A 56 10.71 -8.73 3.60
C ILE A 56 9.79 -7.93 4.53
N SER A 57 8.46 -8.09 4.44
CA SER A 57 7.51 -7.34 5.27
C SER A 57 7.71 -7.52 6.78
N PRO A 58 8.09 -8.70 7.31
CA PRO A 58 8.37 -8.85 8.74
C PRO A 58 9.49 -7.93 9.22
N ILE A 59 10.60 -7.82 8.46
CA ILE A 59 11.72 -6.96 8.86
C ILE A 59 11.37 -5.48 8.72
N LEU A 60 10.60 -5.10 7.68
CA LEU A 60 10.11 -3.74 7.52
C LEU A 60 9.28 -3.29 8.73
N LEU A 61 8.31 -4.12 9.14
CA LEU A 61 7.43 -3.83 10.30
C LEU A 61 8.21 -3.83 11.61
N ALA A 62 9.11 -4.80 11.82
CA ALA A 62 9.97 -4.85 13.02
C ALA A 62 10.90 -3.63 13.11
N SER A 63 11.35 -3.08 11.98
CA SER A 63 12.17 -1.86 11.92
C SER A 63 11.34 -0.57 12.08
N GLY A 64 10.00 -0.70 12.24
CA GLY A 64 9.10 0.39 12.58
C GLY A 64 8.43 1.06 11.37
N VAL A 65 8.23 0.34 10.28
CA VAL A 65 7.28 0.70 9.23
C VAL A 65 5.86 0.57 9.78
N ASP A 66 5.00 1.55 9.52
CA ASP A 66 3.64 1.62 10.06
C ASP A 66 2.59 1.01 9.14
N MET A 67 2.82 1.00 7.83
CA MET A 67 1.89 0.44 6.85
C MET A 67 2.60 -0.01 5.58
N LEU A 68 1.93 -0.86 4.81
CA LEU A 68 2.44 -1.38 3.54
C LEU A 68 1.65 -0.82 2.37
N GLY A 69 2.34 -0.51 1.27
CA GLY A 69 1.75 0.00 0.03
C GLY A 69 1.89 -1.01 -1.10
N VAL A 70 0.77 -1.35 -1.74
CA VAL A 70 0.69 -2.32 -2.84
C VAL A 70 0.10 -1.69 -4.10
N ALA A 71 0.20 -2.36 -5.25
CA ALA A 71 -0.37 -1.87 -6.50
C ALA A 71 -1.81 -2.31 -6.71
N SER A 72 -2.20 -3.49 -6.22
CA SER A 72 -3.51 -4.10 -6.44
C SER A 72 -4.09 -4.68 -5.16
N ILE A 73 -5.39 -4.98 -5.18
CA ILE A 73 -6.08 -5.67 -4.09
C ILE A 73 -5.51 -7.08 -3.91
N ASP A 74 -5.18 -7.78 -4.99
CA ASP A 74 -4.65 -9.16 -4.92
C ASP A 74 -3.31 -9.21 -4.18
N GLU A 75 -2.40 -8.25 -4.43
CA GLU A 75 -1.16 -8.13 -3.65
C GLU A 75 -1.44 -7.88 -2.16
N GLY A 76 -2.45 -7.06 -1.86
CA GLY A 76 -2.89 -6.83 -0.47
C GLY A 76 -3.45 -8.09 0.18
N ILE A 77 -4.22 -8.89 -0.56
CA ILE A 77 -4.78 -10.16 -0.09
C ILE A 77 -3.66 -11.17 0.19
N GLN A 78 -2.68 -11.28 -0.69
CA GLN A 78 -1.52 -12.13 -0.45
C GLN A 78 -0.84 -11.82 0.90
N LEU A 79 -0.71 -10.53 1.24
CA LEU A 79 -0.19 -10.12 2.54
C LEU A 79 -1.15 -10.48 3.69
N ARG A 80 -2.47 -10.37 3.50
CA ARG A 80 -3.47 -10.81 4.51
C ARG A 80 -3.44 -12.31 4.74
N GLU A 81 -3.31 -13.10 3.68
CA GLU A 81 -3.15 -14.56 3.78
C GLU A 81 -1.89 -14.95 4.54
N ALA A 82 -0.81 -14.18 4.36
CA ALA A 82 0.43 -14.28 5.14
C ALA A 82 0.32 -13.72 6.58
N LYS A 83 -0.92 -13.33 7.03
CA LYS A 83 -1.23 -12.89 8.40
C LYS A 83 -0.61 -11.56 8.82
N PHE A 84 -0.37 -10.65 7.88
CA PHE A 84 -0.01 -9.28 8.21
C PHE A 84 -1.27 -8.47 8.58
N ASP A 85 -1.35 -7.96 9.81
CA ASP A 85 -2.49 -7.16 10.31
C ASP A 85 -2.30 -5.64 10.19
N CYS A 86 -1.10 -5.19 9.81
CA CYS A 86 -0.81 -3.77 9.60
C CYS A 86 -1.74 -3.15 8.53
N PRO A 87 -1.92 -1.82 8.51
CA PRO A 87 -2.62 -1.15 7.42
C PRO A 87 -1.95 -1.46 6.07
N ILE A 88 -2.78 -1.77 5.05
CA ILE A 88 -2.32 -2.04 3.67
C ILE A 88 -3.10 -1.13 2.74
N LEU A 89 -2.38 -0.27 2.00
CA LEU A 89 -2.95 0.67 1.04
C LEU A 89 -2.67 0.25 -0.40
N VAL A 90 -3.73 0.13 -1.18
CA VAL A 90 -3.62 0.05 -2.64
C VAL A 90 -3.34 1.44 -3.19
N LEU A 91 -2.12 1.67 -3.68
CA LEU A 91 -1.65 2.97 -4.20
C LEU A 91 -2.18 3.27 -5.60
N GLY A 92 -2.56 2.24 -6.35
CA GLY A 92 -3.11 2.33 -7.70
C GLY A 92 -4.61 2.57 -7.74
N ALA A 93 -5.15 2.63 -8.96
CA ALA A 93 -6.60 2.63 -9.20
C ALA A 93 -7.13 1.19 -9.08
N ALA A 94 -7.90 0.90 -8.03
CA ALA A 94 -8.58 -0.38 -7.91
C ALA A 94 -9.83 -0.42 -8.81
N PRO A 95 -10.15 -1.55 -9.45
CA PRO A 95 -11.39 -1.70 -10.19
C PRO A 95 -12.61 -1.55 -9.27
N VAL A 96 -13.60 -0.76 -9.69
CA VAL A 96 -14.78 -0.43 -8.86
C VAL A 96 -15.60 -1.65 -8.42
N TRP A 97 -15.57 -2.73 -9.20
CA TRP A 97 -16.27 -3.98 -8.89
C TRP A 97 -15.61 -4.81 -7.76
N SER A 98 -14.41 -4.46 -7.33
CA SER A 98 -13.65 -5.19 -6.29
C SER A 98 -13.63 -4.48 -4.93
N PHE A 99 -14.36 -3.39 -4.76
CA PHE A 99 -14.37 -2.59 -3.53
C PHE A 99 -14.96 -3.36 -2.33
N ASP A 100 -15.99 -4.16 -2.55
CA ASP A 100 -16.55 -5.03 -1.51
C ASP A 100 -15.54 -6.06 -1.00
N TYR A 101 -14.73 -6.60 -1.91
CA TYR A 101 -13.68 -7.55 -1.58
C TYR A 101 -12.54 -6.89 -0.78
N ALA A 102 -12.16 -5.66 -1.14
CA ALA A 102 -11.20 -4.89 -0.37
C ALA A 102 -11.69 -4.59 1.05
N ALA A 103 -12.97 -4.20 1.19
CA ALA A 103 -13.58 -3.93 2.50
C ALA A 103 -13.57 -5.17 3.41
N GLN A 104 -13.97 -6.34 2.87
CA GLN A 104 -13.99 -7.61 3.60
C GLN A 104 -12.60 -8.07 4.07
N ASN A 105 -11.55 -7.74 3.30
CA ASN A 105 -10.17 -8.11 3.61
C ASN A 105 -9.40 -6.99 4.33
N ASN A 106 -10.10 -5.95 4.82
CA ASN A 106 -9.48 -4.82 5.53
C ASN A 106 -8.32 -4.17 4.75
N ILE A 107 -8.51 -3.98 3.43
CA ILE A 107 -7.56 -3.32 2.53
C ILE A 107 -8.03 -1.89 2.28
N GLU A 108 -7.14 -0.92 2.46
CA GLU A 108 -7.39 0.49 2.23
C GLU A 108 -7.21 0.83 0.75
N LEU A 109 -8.07 1.68 0.19
CA LEU A 109 -8.07 2.02 -1.22
C LEU A 109 -7.75 3.48 -1.48
N SER A 110 -7.05 3.74 -2.58
CA SER A 110 -6.90 5.08 -3.14
C SER A 110 -8.14 5.44 -3.93
N ILE A 111 -8.78 6.57 -3.59
CA ILE A 111 -9.95 7.09 -4.32
C ILE A 111 -9.71 8.50 -4.84
N PHE A 112 -10.27 8.82 -6.01
CA PHE A 112 -10.09 10.12 -6.65
C PHE A 112 -11.16 10.44 -7.72
N THR A 113 -12.21 9.63 -7.84
CA THR A 113 -13.33 9.86 -8.77
C THR A 113 -14.69 9.69 -8.08
N GLN A 114 -15.74 10.23 -8.70
CA GLN A 114 -17.11 10.01 -8.23
C GLN A 114 -17.50 8.52 -8.30
N GLU A 115 -17.01 7.80 -9.27
CA GLU A 115 -17.28 6.36 -9.43
C GLU A 115 -16.72 5.56 -8.25
N HIS A 116 -15.53 5.93 -7.73
CA HIS A 116 -14.98 5.31 -6.52
C HIS A 116 -15.87 5.56 -5.29
N ILE A 117 -16.43 6.77 -5.13
CA ILE A 117 -17.39 7.05 -4.04
C ILE A 117 -18.63 6.16 -4.19
N ASN A 118 -19.16 6.03 -5.41
CA ASN A 118 -20.31 5.19 -5.68
C ASN A 118 -20.00 3.70 -5.40
N ALA A 119 -18.80 3.24 -5.77
CA ALA A 119 -18.34 1.89 -5.49
C ALA A 119 -18.24 1.61 -3.97
N CYS A 120 -17.73 2.57 -3.18
CA CYS A 120 -17.73 2.47 -1.71
C CYS A 120 -19.17 2.33 -1.16
N LYS A 121 -20.14 3.08 -1.70
CA LYS A 121 -21.54 2.98 -1.30
C LYS A 121 -22.12 1.59 -1.57
N LEU A 122 -21.88 1.06 -2.78
CA LEU A 122 -22.35 -0.28 -3.17
C LEU A 122 -21.68 -1.36 -2.32
N ALA A 123 -20.38 -1.26 -2.09
CA ALA A 123 -19.64 -2.16 -1.22
C ALA A 123 -20.23 -2.17 0.21
N PHE A 124 -20.51 -1.00 0.78
CA PHE A 124 -21.13 -0.87 2.10
C PHE A 124 -22.55 -1.46 2.15
N GLN A 125 -23.35 -1.26 1.12
CA GLN A 125 -24.70 -1.85 1.04
C GLN A 125 -24.64 -3.37 1.11
N LYS A 126 -23.62 -3.97 0.47
CA LYS A 126 -23.42 -5.43 0.40
C LYS A 126 -22.78 -6.01 1.66
N THR A 127 -21.74 -5.36 2.18
CA THR A 127 -20.88 -5.92 3.25
C THR A 127 -21.20 -5.38 4.64
N LYS A 128 -21.83 -4.19 4.74
CA LYS A 128 -22.02 -3.39 5.96
C LYS A 128 -20.70 -2.91 6.58
N ILE A 129 -19.59 -3.02 5.85
CA ILE A 129 -18.25 -2.58 6.28
C ILE A 129 -17.93 -1.26 5.58
N LYS A 130 -17.57 -0.23 6.35
CA LYS A 130 -17.09 1.04 5.79
C LYS A 130 -15.78 0.82 5.05
N GLN A 131 -15.69 1.31 3.82
CA GLN A 131 -14.44 1.24 3.08
C GLN A 131 -13.43 2.25 3.63
N LYS A 132 -12.27 1.77 4.07
CA LYS A 132 -11.13 2.61 4.43
C LYS A 132 -10.50 3.18 3.17
N VAL A 133 -10.34 4.50 3.10
CA VAL A 133 -9.83 5.14 1.90
C VAL A 133 -8.78 6.20 2.19
N HIS A 134 -7.91 6.42 1.20
CA HIS A 134 -7.05 7.58 1.09
C HIS A 134 -7.40 8.34 -0.19
N ILE A 135 -7.55 9.65 -0.10
CA ILE A 135 -7.77 10.48 -1.28
C ILE A 135 -6.42 10.78 -1.92
N LYS A 136 -6.29 10.39 -3.19
CA LYS A 136 -5.10 10.75 -3.96
C LYS A 136 -5.31 12.07 -4.68
N ILE A 137 -4.38 13.01 -4.49
CA ILE A 137 -4.35 14.31 -5.17
C ILE A 137 -3.29 14.26 -6.27
N ASP A 138 -3.62 14.78 -7.44
CA ASP A 138 -2.66 14.97 -8.52
C ASP A 138 -2.04 16.38 -8.40
N THR A 139 -0.76 16.42 -8.08
CA THR A 139 0.03 17.64 -7.92
C THR A 139 0.99 17.90 -9.07
N GLY A 140 0.72 17.31 -10.25
CA GLY A 140 1.49 17.57 -11.46
C GLY A 140 2.01 16.33 -12.19
N MET A 141 1.89 15.12 -11.61
CA MET A 141 2.31 13.89 -12.28
C MET A 141 1.37 13.47 -13.41
N ASN A 142 0.11 13.93 -13.39
CA ASN A 142 -0.90 13.72 -14.43
C ASN A 142 -1.16 12.24 -14.80
N ARG A 143 -1.08 11.35 -13.81
CA ARG A 143 -1.36 9.91 -13.98
C ARG A 143 -2.70 9.49 -13.40
N ILE A 144 -2.90 9.69 -12.09
CA ILE A 144 -4.14 9.44 -11.35
C ILE A 144 -4.22 10.43 -10.18
N GLY A 145 -5.42 10.81 -9.78
CA GLY A 145 -5.65 11.68 -8.64
C GLY A 145 -6.70 12.75 -8.93
N VAL A 146 -7.20 13.38 -7.88
CA VAL A 146 -8.05 14.57 -7.98
C VAL A 146 -7.17 15.77 -8.34
N PRO A 147 -7.50 16.56 -9.37
CA PRO A 147 -6.78 17.80 -9.66
C PRO A 147 -6.77 18.75 -8.44
N CYS A 148 -5.65 19.44 -8.19
CA CYS A 148 -5.48 20.31 -7.01
C CYS A 148 -6.62 21.32 -6.81
N ASN A 149 -7.10 21.92 -7.90
CA ASN A 149 -8.18 22.92 -7.86
C ASN A 149 -9.56 22.33 -7.47
N LYS A 150 -9.73 21.00 -7.54
CA LYS A 150 -10.94 20.27 -7.12
C LYS A 150 -10.78 19.48 -5.82
N ALA A 151 -9.58 19.48 -5.25
CA ALA A 151 -9.24 18.62 -4.11
C ALA A 151 -10.11 18.92 -2.88
N VAL A 152 -10.28 20.19 -2.51
CA VAL A 152 -11.05 20.58 -1.33
C VAL A 152 -12.53 20.18 -1.47
N GLU A 153 -13.12 20.39 -2.64
CA GLU A 153 -14.51 19.99 -2.92
C GLU A 153 -14.67 18.48 -2.78
N PHE A 154 -13.77 17.70 -3.39
CA PHE A 154 -13.79 16.24 -3.33
C PHE A 154 -13.63 15.71 -1.90
N ILE A 155 -12.69 16.27 -1.13
CA ILE A 155 -12.48 15.91 0.28
C ILE A 155 -13.75 16.14 1.09
N ARG A 156 -14.36 17.33 0.98
CA ARG A 156 -15.62 17.66 1.67
C ARG A 156 -16.76 16.72 1.30
N LYS A 157 -16.79 16.27 0.05
CA LYS A 157 -17.78 15.30 -0.42
C LYS A 157 -17.57 13.92 0.21
N VAL A 158 -16.34 13.44 0.26
CA VAL A 158 -15.98 12.16 0.88
C VAL A 158 -16.28 12.18 2.38
N GLN A 159 -15.95 13.28 3.07
CA GLN A 159 -16.21 13.43 4.51
C GLN A 159 -17.70 13.35 4.91
N LYS A 160 -18.60 13.65 3.98
CA LYS A 160 -20.07 13.55 4.19
C LYS A 160 -20.61 12.14 3.98
N CYS A 161 -19.77 11.18 3.52
CA CYS A 161 -20.20 9.82 3.25
C CYS A 161 -20.05 8.95 4.50
N ASP A 162 -21.13 8.54 5.11
CA ASP A 162 -21.17 7.69 6.31
C ASP A 162 -20.72 6.25 6.06
N PHE A 163 -20.66 5.82 4.80
CA PHE A 163 -20.17 4.52 4.33
C PHE A 163 -18.66 4.50 4.02
N ILE A 164 -17.95 5.62 4.20
CA ILE A 164 -16.50 5.75 4.00
C ILE A 164 -15.82 6.01 5.35
N ASP A 165 -14.64 5.40 5.53
CA ASP A 165 -13.71 5.71 6.61
C ASP A 165 -12.46 6.38 5.99
N LEU A 166 -12.43 7.71 5.98
CA LEU A 166 -11.32 8.49 5.41
C LEU A 166 -10.10 8.44 6.33
N LYS A 167 -9.06 7.73 5.92
CA LYS A 167 -7.80 7.55 6.66
C LYS A 167 -6.76 8.62 6.37
N GLY A 168 -6.70 9.12 5.15
CA GLY A 168 -5.69 10.10 4.80
C GLY A 168 -5.85 10.69 3.40
N ILE A 169 -4.91 11.57 3.10
CA ILE A 169 -4.78 12.22 1.79
C ILE A 169 -3.30 12.13 1.41
N PHE A 170 -3.01 11.82 0.16
CA PHE A 170 -1.63 11.73 -0.30
C PHE A 170 -1.48 12.19 -1.75
N THR A 171 -0.25 12.45 -2.11
CA THR A 171 0.16 12.73 -3.49
C THR A 171 1.40 11.93 -3.87
N HIS A 172 1.81 12.06 -5.11
CA HIS A 172 3.08 11.57 -5.63
C HIS A 172 3.78 12.73 -6.34
N PHE A 173 5.03 12.97 -6.00
CA PHE A 173 5.80 14.03 -6.65
C PHE A 173 5.96 13.75 -8.15
N ALA A 174 5.83 14.81 -8.96
CA ALA A 174 6.03 14.69 -10.40
C ALA A 174 7.50 14.45 -10.75
N CYS A 175 8.39 15.20 -10.07
CA CYS A 175 9.83 15.19 -10.24
C CYS A 175 10.47 15.21 -8.84
N ALA A 176 10.81 14.05 -8.31
CA ALA A 176 11.40 13.95 -6.96
C ALA A 176 12.93 14.16 -6.96
N GLU A 177 13.54 14.13 -8.13
CA GLU A 177 14.99 14.24 -8.33
C GLU A 177 15.45 15.63 -8.76
N ASP A 178 14.52 16.59 -8.97
CA ASP A 178 14.80 17.97 -9.37
C ASP A 178 14.96 18.91 -8.17
#